data_bc909dec17bce6d295726d3d9aa626bb
#
_entry.id   bc909dec17bce6d295726d3d9aa626bb
#
_cell.length_a   1.000
_cell.length_b   1.000
_cell.length_c   1.000
_cell.angle_alpha   90.00
_cell.angle_beta   90.00
_cell.angle_gamma   90.00
#
_symmetry.space_group_name_H-M   'P 1'
#
loop_
_entity.id
_entity.type
_entity.pdbx_description
1 polymer ?
#
loop_
_entity_poly.entity_id
_entity_poly.type
_entity_poly.pdbx_seq_one_letter_code
_entity_poly.pdbx_strand_id
1 'polypeptide(L)'
;VANISRRAFIGLAGLGAAGTLGAGAFGRAPWGTWYAAADPLPASFAGTTLEAVATPVGGSGYRTLTAGPGWPMIVRGELAEARSGREERRTALASVVQLTDLHILDAQSPMRFEYVHPLNGSAFRPHETLTTQGLVSLVSRINSLPGGPHTRRAFDAVVTTGDNTDNKEHAELGWLLTALNGGTFIPNTGAADRYEGVQNSGADLYWNPESPIRDIYKKAGFPEMPGLLGAAALTPVTSPGLRTPWYSVFGNHDDSIQGTIPSGIGPLEAMYSGSIKIEAPDSEQARAIGSAASSDPAALPSILAAVTTPPRIVTPDGNRAPFTPRQYIAAHLDPRNAGPGPVGHGFAPDAGETGIGFYSFEIAPGVVGISMDSTNRAGFVDGSLGEAQFRWIEQTLQAGSSRFFDAGGRPVTQSRQDTYFLLFSHHTSGTMDNLIPDPENPGERRHSGAELLDLLHRFPNVLAWVNGHTHENKITPHPGATAAQGFWEINTASHIDFPQHARLIEVVDNTDGTLSLLTTLVESDSPYEVRHGDFSQEGLASLYRELSFNDIHADPKLLGGSVDHNTELVLVSPRT
;
A
#
# COMPACT_ATOMS: atom_id res chain seq x y z
N VAL A 1 22.14 -20.08 -11.21
CA VAL A 1 21.51 -21.13 -10.40
C VAL A 1 22.02 -20.93 -8.98
N ALA A 2 21.48 -19.95 -8.28
CA ALA A 2 21.68 -19.85 -6.85
C ALA A 2 20.72 -20.82 -6.19
N ASN A 3 21.19 -22.03 -5.89
CA ASN A 3 20.53 -22.88 -4.92
C ASN A 3 20.37 -22.04 -3.64
N ILE A 4 19.14 -21.75 -3.24
CA ILE A 4 18.87 -21.41 -1.84
C ILE A 4 19.45 -22.60 -1.07
N SER A 5 20.60 -22.40 -0.42
CA SER A 5 21.26 -23.50 0.26
C SER A 5 20.31 -24.02 1.34
N ARG A 6 20.34 -25.33 1.60
CA ARG A 6 19.63 -25.92 2.76
C ARG A 6 19.88 -25.15 4.07
N ARG A 7 20.96 -24.40 4.15
CA ARG A 7 21.26 -23.48 5.27
C ARG A 7 20.39 -22.22 5.28
N ALA A 8 20.07 -21.62 4.14
CA ALA A 8 19.14 -20.47 4.12
C ALA A 8 17.70 -20.91 4.43
N PHE A 9 17.30 -22.09 3.95
CA PHE A 9 16.00 -22.69 4.27
C PHE A 9 15.91 -23.12 5.75
N ILE A 10 17.01 -23.68 6.31
CA ILE A 10 17.11 -24.00 7.75
C ILE A 10 17.24 -22.73 8.58
N GLY A 11 17.85 -21.66 8.06
CA GLY A 11 17.86 -20.33 8.65
C GLY A 11 16.47 -19.70 8.67
N LEU A 12 15.67 -19.90 7.61
CA LEU A 12 14.26 -19.48 7.52
C LEU A 12 13.33 -20.35 8.38
N ALA A 13 13.53 -21.68 8.40
CA ALA A 13 12.87 -22.54 9.38
C ALA A 13 13.37 -22.23 10.80
N GLY A 14 14.60 -21.74 10.96
CA GLY A 14 15.18 -21.24 12.20
C GLY A 14 14.66 -19.84 12.58
N LEU A 15 14.30 -18.99 11.61
CA LEU A 15 13.65 -17.68 11.80
C LEU A 15 12.11 -17.84 11.85
N GLY A 16 11.53 -18.75 11.10
CA GLY A 16 10.22 -19.31 11.36
C GLY A 16 10.22 -20.02 12.72
N ALA A 17 11.34 -20.66 13.17
CA ALA A 17 11.57 -21.16 14.52
C ALA A 17 12.09 -20.06 15.48
N ALA A 18 12.56 -18.87 15.05
CA ALA A 18 12.79 -17.70 15.88
C ALA A 18 11.54 -16.79 15.88
N GLY A 19 10.74 -16.74 14.79
CA GLY A 19 9.33 -16.44 14.81
C GLY A 19 8.54 -17.58 15.50
N THR A 20 8.98 -18.86 15.44
CA THR A 20 8.57 -20.01 16.26
C THR A 20 9.37 -20.14 17.57
N LEU A 21 10.46 -19.39 17.77
CA LEU A 21 10.96 -19.06 19.11
C LEU A 21 10.10 -17.93 19.68
N GLY A 22 9.57 -17.03 18.84
CA GLY A 22 8.32 -16.33 19.06
C GLY A 22 7.16 -17.33 19.17
N ALA A 23 6.99 -18.40 18.38
CA ALA A 23 6.00 -19.47 18.51
C ALA A 23 6.37 -20.49 19.60
N GLY A 24 7.59 -20.68 19.94
CA GLY A 24 8.08 -21.34 21.16
C GLY A 24 7.95 -20.42 22.39
N ALA A 25 8.00 -19.09 22.21
CA ALA A 25 7.50 -18.08 23.12
C ALA A 25 5.97 -17.98 23.05
N PHE A 26 5.33 -18.22 21.91
CA PHE A 26 3.90 -18.46 21.79
C PHE A 26 3.45 -19.63 22.69
N GLY A 27 4.20 -20.69 22.84
CA GLY A 27 3.88 -21.78 23.77
C GLY A 27 4.15 -21.49 25.26
N ARG A 28 4.68 -20.31 25.62
CA ARG A 28 5.01 -19.91 26.99
C ARG A 28 4.40 -18.59 27.45
N ALA A 29 3.79 -17.80 26.57
CA ALA A 29 2.97 -16.70 27.04
C ALA A 29 1.75 -17.29 27.78
N PRO A 30 1.40 -16.76 28.94
CA PRO A 30 0.18 -17.20 29.63
C PRO A 30 -1.02 -16.68 28.84
N TRP A 31 -1.42 -17.40 27.83
CA TRP A 31 -2.54 -17.12 26.92
C TRP A 31 -3.87 -16.89 27.65
N GLY A 32 -3.92 -17.14 28.95
CA GLY A 32 -5.10 -16.94 29.81
C GLY A 32 -5.31 -15.52 30.34
N THR A 33 -4.43 -14.56 30.05
CA THR A 33 -4.51 -13.18 30.58
C THR A 33 -4.76 -12.11 29.52
N TRP A 34 -5.09 -12.47 28.29
CA TRP A 34 -5.30 -11.51 27.20
C TRP A 34 -6.55 -10.66 27.35
N TYR A 35 -7.47 -11.12 28.12
CA TYR A 35 -8.76 -10.50 28.30
C TYR A 35 -8.78 -9.68 29.60
N ALA A 36 -7.98 -8.62 29.66
CA ALA A 36 -8.39 -7.53 30.52
C ALA A 36 -9.63 -6.95 29.83
N ALA A 37 -10.80 -7.27 30.32
CA ALA A 37 -12.01 -6.57 29.97
C ALA A 37 -11.78 -5.11 30.37
N ALA A 38 -11.33 -4.29 29.39
CA ALA A 38 -11.46 -2.86 29.52
C ALA A 38 -12.97 -2.58 29.44
N ASP A 39 -13.49 -1.79 30.37
CA ASP A 39 -14.84 -1.29 30.26
C ASP A 39 -15.01 -0.71 28.84
N PRO A 40 -16.09 -1.05 28.09
CA PRO A 40 -16.30 -0.56 26.75
C PRO A 40 -16.38 0.97 26.81
N LEU A 41 -15.33 1.63 26.34
CA LEU A 41 -15.34 3.08 26.17
C LEU A 41 -16.33 3.43 25.07
N PRO A 42 -17.06 4.55 25.19
CA PRO A 42 -17.98 4.97 24.14
C PRO A 42 -17.21 5.18 22.82
N ALA A 43 -17.78 4.73 21.70
CA ALA A 43 -17.22 4.90 20.37
C ALA A 43 -16.86 6.37 20.11
N SER A 44 -15.77 6.62 19.37
CA SER A 44 -15.35 7.96 18.95
C SER A 44 -15.11 7.96 17.47
N PHE A 45 -15.97 8.59 16.71
CA PHE A 45 -15.93 8.67 15.26
C PHE A 45 -15.18 9.89 14.72
N ALA A 46 -14.78 10.81 15.61
CA ALA A 46 -14.10 12.03 15.24
C ALA A 46 -12.83 11.74 14.43
N GLY A 47 -12.69 12.45 13.32
CA GLY A 47 -11.57 12.30 12.40
C GLY A 47 -11.63 11.08 11.47
N THR A 48 -12.75 10.36 11.42
CA THR A 48 -12.96 9.23 10.51
C THR A 48 -14.09 9.53 9.51
N THR A 49 -14.22 8.66 8.49
CA THR A 49 -15.33 8.76 7.53
C THR A 49 -16.71 8.40 8.14
N LEU A 50 -16.77 7.96 9.39
CA LEU A 50 -18.03 7.84 10.14
C LEU A 50 -18.58 9.23 10.53
N GLU A 51 -17.69 10.24 10.71
CA GLU A 51 -18.08 11.61 11.06
C GLU A 51 -18.35 12.44 9.82
N ALA A 52 -17.38 12.49 8.90
CA ALA A 52 -17.46 13.33 7.70
C ALA A 52 -16.60 12.75 6.57
N VAL A 53 -16.94 13.10 5.34
CA VAL A 53 -16.20 12.73 4.13
C VAL A 53 -16.06 13.91 3.18
N ALA A 54 -14.99 13.90 2.36
CA ALA A 54 -14.81 14.85 1.29
C ALA A 54 -15.97 14.75 0.29
N THR A 55 -16.73 15.81 0.12
CA THR A 55 -17.91 15.83 -0.75
C THR A 55 -17.81 16.98 -1.74
N PRO A 56 -18.04 16.71 -3.05
CA PRO A 56 -17.93 17.74 -4.08
C PRO A 56 -19.07 18.76 -4.01
N VAL A 57 -18.73 20.03 -4.26
CA VAL A 57 -19.67 21.14 -4.39
C VAL A 57 -19.81 21.53 -5.86
N GLY A 58 -21.03 21.80 -6.30
CA GLY A 58 -21.32 22.17 -7.69
C GLY A 58 -21.74 20.97 -8.57
N GLY A 59 -22.14 21.27 -9.81
CA GLY A 59 -22.80 20.28 -10.68
C GLY A 59 -21.94 19.66 -11.78
N SER A 60 -20.94 20.36 -12.30
CA SER A 60 -20.11 19.92 -13.44
C SER A 60 -18.81 20.71 -13.56
N GLY A 61 -17.85 20.16 -14.31
CA GLY A 61 -16.51 20.73 -14.47
C GLY A 61 -15.65 20.53 -13.23
N TYR A 62 -14.63 21.35 -13.05
CA TYR A 62 -13.80 21.37 -11.85
C TYR A 62 -14.63 21.77 -10.63
N ARG A 63 -14.58 21.00 -9.57
CA ARG A 63 -15.39 21.17 -8.36
C ARG A 63 -14.53 21.28 -7.13
N THR A 64 -14.88 22.16 -6.24
CA THR A 64 -14.32 22.24 -4.89
C THR A 64 -14.89 21.14 -4.01
N LEU A 65 -14.20 20.84 -2.92
CA LEU A 65 -14.64 19.89 -1.90
C LEU A 65 -15.07 20.60 -0.63
N THR A 66 -15.96 19.97 0.12
CA THR A 66 -16.38 20.39 1.46
C THR A 66 -16.61 19.19 2.35
N ALA A 67 -16.75 19.40 3.67
CA ALA A 67 -17.18 18.36 4.58
C ALA A 67 -18.63 17.95 4.28
N GLY A 68 -18.83 16.69 3.91
CA GLY A 68 -20.14 16.07 3.77
C GLY A 68 -20.48 15.16 4.95
N PRO A 69 -21.71 14.62 4.99
CA PRO A 69 -22.12 13.70 6.05
C PRO A 69 -21.29 12.43 6.02
N GLY A 70 -20.94 11.91 7.20
CA GLY A 70 -20.21 10.66 7.34
C GLY A 70 -20.98 9.46 6.80
N TRP A 71 -20.28 8.40 6.51
CA TRP A 71 -20.84 7.14 6.04
C TRP A 71 -21.20 6.21 7.20
N PRO A 72 -22.37 5.55 7.16
CA PRO A 72 -22.78 4.64 8.23
C PRO A 72 -21.92 3.38 8.28
N MET A 73 -21.89 2.73 9.44
CA MET A 73 -21.42 1.36 9.58
C MET A 73 -22.42 0.38 8.98
N ILE A 74 -21.94 -0.55 8.14
CA ILE A 74 -22.75 -1.61 7.53
C ILE A 74 -22.31 -2.96 8.07
N VAL A 75 -23.25 -3.73 8.61
CA VAL A 75 -22.98 -5.09 9.09
C VAL A 75 -23.05 -6.07 7.90
N ARG A 76 -21.99 -6.86 7.72
CA ARG A 76 -21.86 -7.87 6.69
C ARG A 76 -21.81 -9.26 7.30
N GLY A 77 -22.86 -10.04 7.08
CA GLY A 77 -23.08 -11.35 7.67
C GLY A 77 -22.97 -12.52 6.68
N GLU A 78 -22.30 -12.33 5.54
CA GLU A 78 -22.21 -13.37 4.49
C GLU A 78 -21.43 -14.62 4.94
N LEU A 79 -20.49 -14.48 5.88
CA LEU A 79 -19.69 -15.58 6.42
C LEU A 79 -20.19 -16.09 7.76
N ALA A 80 -20.88 -15.24 8.56
CA ALA A 80 -21.51 -15.64 9.82
C ALA A 80 -22.62 -14.66 10.18
N GLU A 81 -23.69 -15.17 10.82
CA GLU A 81 -24.80 -14.34 11.27
C GLU A 81 -24.40 -13.45 12.45
N ALA A 82 -24.70 -12.16 12.34
CA ALA A 82 -24.49 -11.18 13.39
C ALA A 82 -25.51 -11.35 14.51
N ARG A 83 -25.08 -11.79 15.69
CA ARG A 83 -25.98 -12.01 16.84
C ARG A 83 -26.29 -10.70 17.56
N SER A 84 -27.51 -10.60 18.09
CA SER A 84 -27.96 -9.42 18.86
C SER A 84 -27.19 -9.29 20.17
N GLY A 85 -26.97 -8.04 20.62
CA GLY A 85 -26.28 -7.73 21.87
C GLY A 85 -24.75 -8.02 21.86
N ARG A 86 -24.16 -8.36 20.70
CA ARG A 86 -22.71 -8.60 20.57
C ARG A 86 -21.90 -7.34 20.86
N GLU A 87 -22.42 -6.17 20.53
CA GLU A 87 -21.76 -4.89 20.74
C GLU A 87 -21.46 -4.61 22.21
N GLU A 88 -22.32 -5.09 23.11
CA GLU A 88 -22.18 -4.92 24.57
C GLU A 88 -21.17 -5.90 25.19
N ARG A 89 -20.81 -6.98 24.48
CA ARG A 89 -19.96 -8.07 24.98
C ARG A 89 -18.58 -8.14 24.34
N ARG A 90 -18.32 -7.29 23.34
CA ARG A 90 -17.09 -7.31 22.55
C ARG A 90 -15.84 -7.14 23.40
N THR A 91 -14.82 -7.94 23.09
CA THR A 91 -13.46 -7.78 23.59
C THR A 91 -12.54 -7.46 22.43
N ALA A 92 -11.83 -6.34 22.52
CA ALA A 92 -10.86 -5.93 21.49
C ALA A 92 -9.62 -6.81 21.55
N LEU A 93 -9.29 -7.45 20.44
CA LEU A 93 -8.12 -8.31 20.31
C LEU A 93 -6.93 -7.57 19.68
N ALA A 94 -7.15 -6.81 18.61
CA ALA A 94 -6.14 -6.02 17.92
C ALA A 94 -6.75 -4.82 17.24
N SER A 95 -5.90 -3.81 16.93
CA SER A 95 -6.27 -2.64 16.15
C SER A 95 -5.11 -2.28 15.21
N VAL A 96 -5.36 -2.30 13.90
CA VAL A 96 -4.35 -2.11 12.85
C VAL A 96 -4.79 -0.96 11.94
N VAL A 97 -3.81 -0.20 11.46
CA VAL A 97 -4.00 0.79 10.38
C VAL A 97 -3.35 0.25 9.12
N GLN A 98 -4.08 0.22 8.03
CA GLN A 98 -3.55 -0.05 6.70
C GLN A 98 -3.33 1.27 5.95
N LEU A 99 -2.14 1.44 5.41
CA LEU A 99 -1.79 2.38 4.36
C LEU A 99 -1.48 1.58 3.10
N THR A 100 -1.83 2.09 1.92
CA THR A 100 -1.55 1.36 0.68
C THR A 100 -1.35 2.31 -0.48
N ASP A 101 -0.56 1.86 -1.45
CA ASP A 101 -0.36 2.56 -2.73
C ASP A 101 -0.03 4.04 -2.48
N LEU A 102 1.02 4.26 -1.69
CA LEU A 102 1.46 5.59 -1.28
C LEU A 102 2.05 6.37 -2.46
N HIS A 103 2.70 5.66 -3.39
CA HIS A 103 3.31 6.23 -4.59
C HIS A 103 4.03 7.55 -4.30
N ILE A 104 4.95 7.53 -3.32
CA ILE A 104 5.83 8.68 -3.11
C ILE A 104 6.68 8.85 -4.34
N LEU A 105 6.60 10.03 -4.94
CA LEU A 105 6.92 10.20 -6.35
C LEU A 105 7.86 11.37 -6.59
N ASP A 106 8.93 11.13 -7.38
CA ASP A 106 9.71 12.19 -8.03
C ASP A 106 9.07 12.60 -9.36
N ALA A 107 8.26 13.66 -9.33
CA ALA A 107 7.59 14.20 -10.51
C ALA A 107 8.58 14.78 -11.57
N GLN A 108 9.87 14.81 -11.26
CA GLN A 108 10.92 15.32 -12.13
C GLN A 108 11.78 14.23 -12.76
N SER A 109 11.57 12.97 -12.36
CA SER A 109 12.34 11.83 -12.86
C SER A 109 12.37 11.76 -14.38
N PRO A 110 13.55 11.63 -14.99
CA PRO A 110 13.65 11.43 -16.45
C PRO A 110 13.07 10.10 -16.94
N MET A 111 12.93 9.13 -16.03
CA MET A 111 12.48 7.78 -16.37
C MET A 111 10.96 7.61 -16.32
N ARG A 112 10.21 8.65 -15.98
CA ARG A 112 8.76 8.60 -16.04
C ARG A 112 8.26 8.66 -17.47
N PHE A 113 7.22 7.86 -17.76
CA PHE A 113 6.57 7.80 -19.08
C PHE A 113 5.23 8.55 -19.05
N GLU A 114 5.20 9.76 -18.48
CA GLU A 114 3.98 10.56 -18.30
C GLU A 114 3.23 10.77 -19.63
N TYR A 115 3.94 10.80 -20.74
CA TYR A 115 3.38 10.99 -22.09
C TYR A 115 2.51 9.83 -22.58
N VAL A 116 2.49 8.70 -21.88
CA VAL A 116 1.55 7.60 -22.21
C VAL A 116 0.19 7.75 -21.50
N HIS A 117 -0.02 8.80 -20.68
CA HIS A 117 -1.28 8.97 -19.94
C HIS A 117 -2.55 9.02 -20.80
N PRO A 118 -2.55 9.44 -22.08
CA PRO A 118 -3.74 9.29 -22.91
C PRO A 118 -4.14 7.83 -23.19
N LEU A 119 -3.22 6.89 -22.94
CA LEU A 119 -3.42 5.45 -23.09
C LEU A 119 -3.62 4.75 -21.74
N ASN A 120 -2.95 5.26 -20.72
CA ASN A 120 -3.00 4.78 -19.35
C ASN A 120 -3.03 5.98 -18.39
N GLY A 121 -4.22 6.33 -17.87
CA GLY A 121 -4.42 7.52 -17.05
C GLY A 121 -3.50 7.62 -15.83
N SER A 122 -3.06 6.48 -15.28
CA SER A 122 -2.17 6.45 -14.12
C SER A 122 -0.72 6.91 -14.40
N ALA A 123 -0.33 7.06 -15.66
CA ALA A 123 1.02 7.48 -16.01
C ALA A 123 1.33 8.96 -15.67
N PHE A 124 0.33 9.81 -15.55
CA PHE A 124 0.44 11.18 -15.09
C PHE A 124 -0.80 11.59 -14.31
N ARG A 125 -0.60 12.29 -13.22
CA ARG A 125 -1.66 12.85 -12.37
C ARG A 125 -1.41 14.34 -12.10
N PRO A 126 -2.42 15.21 -12.16
CA PRO A 126 -2.21 16.65 -11.96
C PRO A 126 -1.74 16.98 -10.53
N HIS A 127 -1.92 16.08 -9.58
CA HIS A 127 -1.58 16.23 -8.17
C HIS A 127 -0.29 15.53 -7.75
N GLU A 128 0.43 14.89 -8.66
CA GLU A 128 1.56 14.00 -8.34
C GLU A 128 2.74 14.70 -7.61
N THR A 129 2.95 16.00 -7.82
CA THR A 129 3.97 16.77 -7.09
C THR A 129 3.65 16.95 -5.59
N LEU A 130 2.46 16.58 -5.14
CA LEU A 130 1.96 16.81 -3.78
C LEU A 130 1.83 15.53 -2.93
N THR A 131 2.31 14.39 -3.43
CA THR A 131 2.17 13.09 -2.73
C THR A 131 2.76 13.10 -1.33
N THR A 132 3.89 13.77 -1.15
CA THR A 132 4.57 13.87 0.16
C THR A 132 3.77 14.69 1.17
N GLN A 133 3.18 15.82 0.76
CA GLN A 133 2.32 16.65 1.61
C GLN A 133 1.04 15.89 2.00
N GLY A 134 0.46 15.15 1.03
CA GLY A 134 -0.67 14.27 1.28
C GLY A 134 -0.35 13.19 2.31
N LEU A 135 0.79 12.48 2.17
CA LEU A 135 1.21 11.45 3.11
C LEU A 135 1.44 12.02 4.52
N VAL A 136 2.12 13.17 4.64
CA VAL A 136 2.36 13.77 5.96
C VAL A 136 1.05 14.17 6.63
N SER A 137 0.08 14.66 5.86
CA SER A 137 -1.26 14.94 6.38
C SER A 137 -2.00 13.66 6.83
N LEU A 138 -1.83 12.54 6.12
CA LEU A 138 -2.38 11.24 6.53
C LEU A 138 -1.71 10.70 7.79
N VAL A 139 -0.39 10.81 7.92
CA VAL A 139 0.36 10.50 9.15
C VAL A 139 -0.15 11.33 10.33
N SER A 140 -0.41 12.62 10.12
CA SER A 140 -0.97 13.52 11.14
C SER A 140 -2.38 13.05 11.56
N ARG A 141 -3.22 12.64 10.61
CA ARG A 141 -4.55 12.08 10.89
C ARG A 141 -4.44 10.84 11.77
N ILE A 142 -3.61 9.85 11.41
CA ILE A 142 -3.44 8.62 12.17
C ILE A 142 -2.98 8.95 13.60
N ASN A 143 -2.03 9.85 13.75
CA ASN A 143 -1.54 10.29 15.06
C ASN A 143 -2.57 11.06 15.90
N SER A 144 -3.57 11.69 15.30
CA SER A 144 -4.63 12.43 15.99
C SER A 144 -5.71 11.51 16.55
N LEU A 145 -5.84 10.30 16.01
CA LEU A 145 -6.83 9.34 16.47
C LEU A 145 -6.40 8.70 17.78
N PRO A 146 -7.30 8.58 18.77
CA PRO A 146 -6.96 8.01 20.08
C PRO A 146 -6.81 6.48 20.03
N GLY A 147 -7.16 5.85 18.91
CA GLY A 147 -7.22 4.40 18.68
C GLY A 147 -8.38 4.04 17.79
N GLY A 148 -8.72 2.76 17.75
CA GLY A 148 -9.86 2.26 16.97
C GLY A 148 -11.17 2.95 17.36
N PRO A 149 -11.99 3.41 16.38
CA PRO A 149 -13.18 4.21 16.67
C PRO A 149 -14.25 3.46 17.48
N HIS A 150 -14.31 2.16 17.38
CA HIS A 150 -15.33 1.33 18.06
C HIS A 150 -14.87 0.79 19.40
N THR A 151 -13.61 0.37 19.51
CA THR A 151 -13.07 -0.27 20.72
C THR A 151 -12.25 0.67 21.59
N ARG A 152 -11.78 1.78 21.05
CA ARG A 152 -10.83 2.70 21.68
C ARG A 152 -9.48 2.06 22.02
N ARG A 153 -9.24 0.85 21.52
CA ARG A 153 -7.93 0.21 21.62
C ARG A 153 -6.92 1.07 20.83
N ALA A 154 -5.80 1.40 21.48
CA ALA A 154 -4.69 2.02 20.78
C ALA A 154 -4.26 1.17 19.59
N PHE A 155 -3.78 1.78 18.51
CA PHE A 155 -3.29 1.05 17.36
C PHE A 155 -2.05 0.22 17.75
N ASP A 156 -2.12 -1.07 17.48
CA ASP A 156 -1.02 -2.01 17.74
C ASP A 156 0.05 -1.94 16.63
N ALA A 157 -0.38 -1.71 15.38
CA ALA A 157 0.49 -1.63 14.21
C ALA A 157 -0.09 -0.75 13.11
N VAL A 158 0.79 -0.16 12.30
CA VAL A 158 0.49 0.37 10.96
C VAL A 158 1.16 -0.56 9.94
N VAL A 159 0.49 -0.90 8.85
CA VAL A 159 1.05 -1.74 7.78
C VAL A 159 0.91 -1.01 6.46
N THR A 160 2.01 -0.81 5.73
CA THR A 160 1.95 -0.37 4.33
C THR A 160 1.83 -1.59 3.44
N THR A 161 0.81 -1.64 2.55
CA THR A 161 0.57 -2.80 1.69
C THR A 161 1.08 -2.62 0.27
N GLY A 162 2.29 -2.07 0.14
CA GLY A 162 3.04 -1.98 -1.11
C GLY A 162 2.75 -0.73 -1.93
N ASP A 163 3.48 -0.60 -3.04
CA ASP A 163 3.56 0.59 -3.88
C ASP A 163 3.84 1.84 -3.05
N ASN A 164 4.88 1.72 -2.24
CA ASN A 164 5.31 2.77 -1.32
C ASN A 164 6.02 3.91 -2.07
N THR A 165 6.79 3.56 -3.11
CA THR A 165 7.43 4.46 -4.07
C THR A 165 6.79 4.30 -5.45
N ASP A 166 6.93 5.29 -6.34
CA ASP A 166 6.34 5.23 -7.68
C ASP A 166 7.35 4.80 -8.75
N ASN A 167 8.56 5.35 -8.68
CA ASN A 167 9.61 5.10 -9.66
C ASN A 167 10.72 4.19 -9.13
N LYS A 168 10.61 3.65 -7.93
CA LYS A 168 11.65 2.91 -7.20
C LYS A 168 12.99 3.67 -7.06
N GLU A 169 12.97 4.97 -6.86
CA GLU A 169 14.16 5.78 -6.70
C GLU A 169 14.64 5.85 -5.24
N HIS A 170 15.97 5.93 -5.06
CA HIS A 170 16.53 6.16 -3.71
C HIS A 170 16.02 7.46 -3.08
N ALA A 171 15.76 8.50 -3.88
CA ALA A 171 15.16 9.75 -3.40
C ALA A 171 13.77 9.51 -2.80
N GLU A 172 12.89 8.84 -3.54
CA GLU A 172 11.52 8.51 -3.10
C GLU A 172 11.50 7.67 -1.84
N LEU A 173 12.36 6.64 -1.78
CA LEU A 173 12.52 5.79 -0.59
C LEU A 173 13.00 6.61 0.62
N GLY A 174 13.92 7.54 0.41
CA GLY A 174 14.39 8.44 1.47
C GLY A 174 13.28 9.37 1.99
N TRP A 175 12.45 9.91 1.10
CA TRP A 175 11.29 10.76 1.47
C TRP A 175 10.23 9.94 2.20
N LEU A 176 9.89 8.76 1.70
CA LEU A 176 8.97 7.82 2.35
C LEU A 176 9.39 7.52 3.79
N LEU A 177 10.64 7.04 3.96
CA LEU A 177 11.16 6.68 5.28
C LEU A 177 11.17 7.88 6.23
N THR A 178 11.53 9.06 5.74
CA THR A 178 11.49 10.29 6.53
C THR A 178 10.05 10.70 6.88
N ALA A 179 9.11 10.55 5.94
CA ALA A 179 7.70 10.87 6.19
C ALA A 179 7.09 9.96 7.26
N LEU A 180 7.39 8.65 7.23
CA LEU A 180 6.84 7.68 8.19
C LEU A 180 7.57 7.69 9.53
N ASN A 181 8.87 7.97 9.56
CA ASN A 181 9.69 7.95 10.80
C ASN A 181 9.82 9.32 11.48
N GLY A 182 9.44 10.39 10.80
CA GLY A 182 9.58 11.76 11.28
C GLY A 182 10.89 12.41 10.84
N GLY A 183 10.79 13.67 10.46
CA GLY A 183 11.93 14.46 10.00
C GLY A 183 11.53 15.49 8.94
N THR A 184 12.53 16.11 8.33
CA THR A 184 12.36 17.15 7.31
C THR A 184 13.14 16.77 6.06
N PHE A 185 12.52 16.91 4.90
CA PHE A 185 13.13 16.68 3.59
C PHE A 185 12.57 17.67 2.56
N ILE A 186 13.26 17.81 1.43
CA ILE A 186 12.76 18.56 0.28
C ILE A 186 12.43 17.52 -0.81
N PRO A 187 11.18 17.44 -1.30
CA PRO A 187 10.80 16.46 -2.32
C PRO A 187 11.26 16.93 -3.72
N ASN A 188 12.57 17.10 -3.85
CA ASN A 188 13.23 17.64 -5.05
C ASN A 188 14.43 16.80 -5.43
N THR A 189 14.60 16.63 -6.73
CA THR A 189 15.79 16.09 -7.36
C THR A 189 16.22 17.02 -8.51
N GLY A 190 17.47 16.88 -8.97
CA GLY A 190 18.02 17.70 -10.05
C GLY A 190 18.32 19.12 -9.60
N ALA A 191 17.77 20.14 -10.27
CA ALA A 191 18.07 21.55 -9.96
C ALA A 191 17.52 21.96 -8.59
N ALA A 192 18.35 22.58 -7.76
CA ALA A 192 17.93 23.01 -6.41
C ALA A 192 17.05 24.29 -6.42
N ASP A 193 17.01 25.02 -7.52
CA ASP A 193 16.41 26.35 -7.64
C ASP A 193 15.21 26.43 -8.61
N ARG A 194 14.89 25.33 -9.27
CA ARG A 194 13.77 25.26 -10.22
C ARG A 194 13.21 23.86 -10.37
N TYR A 195 11.92 23.79 -10.70
CA TYR A 195 11.24 22.54 -11.04
C TYR A 195 11.56 22.14 -12.50
N GLU A 196 11.87 20.87 -12.74
CA GLU A 196 12.26 20.33 -14.05
C GLU A 196 11.34 19.19 -14.55
N GLY A 197 10.14 19.01 -13.96
CA GLY A 197 9.15 18.01 -14.39
C GLY A 197 8.21 18.52 -15.49
N VAL A 198 7.28 17.67 -15.93
CA VAL A 198 6.39 17.92 -17.06
C VAL A 198 5.37 19.05 -16.84
N GLN A 199 5.03 19.37 -15.60
CA GLN A 199 4.03 20.40 -15.28
C GLN A 199 4.49 21.84 -15.54
N ASN A 200 5.74 22.05 -15.98
CA ASN A 200 6.22 23.32 -16.51
C ASN A 200 6.86 23.19 -17.93
N SER A 201 6.60 22.07 -18.62
CA SER A 201 7.11 21.82 -19.97
C SER A 201 6.50 22.72 -21.04
N GLY A 202 5.30 23.23 -20.81
CA GLY A 202 4.52 23.94 -21.80
C GLY A 202 3.79 23.03 -22.81
N ALA A 203 3.87 21.71 -22.66
CA ALA A 203 3.06 20.79 -23.45
C ALA A 203 1.59 20.84 -22.99
N ASP A 204 0.67 20.88 -23.94
CA ASP A 204 -0.77 20.95 -23.64
C ASP A 204 -1.36 19.62 -23.16
N LEU A 205 -0.55 18.59 -23.15
CA LEU A 205 -0.85 17.24 -22.65
C LEU A 205 -0.96 17.20 -21.12
N TYR A 206 -0.27 18.09 -20.40
CA TYR A 206 -0.18 18.11 -18.95
C TYR A 206 -0.83 19.36 -18.37
N TRP A 207 -1.25 19.29 -17.12
CA TRP A 207 -1.59 20.49 -16.37
C TRP A 207 -0.33 21.31 -16.10
N ASN A 208 -0.30 22.53 -16.65
CA ASN A 208 0.76 23.51 -16.43
C ASN A 208 0.25 24.62 -15.50
N PRO A 209 0.32 24.45 -14.15
CA PRO A 209 -0.35 25.36 -13.22
C PRO A 209 0.14 26.82 -13.28
N GLU A 210 1.39 27.04 -13.65
CA GLU A 210 2.04 28.36 -13.62
C GLU A 210 2.07 29.06 -15.00
N SER A 211 1.49 28.46 -16.01
CA SER A 211 1.52 28.95 -17.39
C SER A 211 0.10 29.27 -17.88
N PRO A 212 -0.09 30.33 -18.71
CA PRO A 212 -1.39 30.62 -19.32
C PRO A 212 -1.75 29.66 -20.47
N ILE A 213 -0.92 28.66 -20.77
CA ILE A 213 -1.19 27.65 -21.80
C ILE A 213 -2.51 26.96 -21.47
N ARG A 214 -3.40 26.89 -22.45
CA ARG A 214 -4.70 26.23 -22.31
C ARG A 214 -4.57 24.72 -22.60
N ASP A 215 -3.94 24.00 -21.67
CA ASP A 215 -3.79 22.56 -21.68
C ASP A 215 -5.13 21.80 -21.52
N ILE A 216 -5.11 20.47 -21.61
CA ILE A 216 -6.32 19.63 -21.50
C ILE A 216 -6.98 19.74 -20.13
N TYR A 217 -6.23 19.94 -19.06
CA TYR A 217 -6.74 20.08 -17.70
C TYR A 217 -7.42 21.44 -17.48
N LYS A 218 -6.82 22.55 -17.98
CA LYS A 218 -7.48 23.86 -17.94
C LYS A 218 -8.72 23.93 -18.82
N LYS A 219 -8.78 23.15 -19.90
CA LYS A 219 -10.02 22.97 -20.67
C LYS A 219 -11.11 22.27 -19.85
N ALA A 220 -10.72 21.41 -18.88
CA ALA A 220 -11.62 20.79 -17.91
C ALA A 220 -11.92 21.67 -16.69
N GLY A 221 -11.30 22.86 -16.58
CA GLY A 221 -11.58 23.83 -15.52
C GLY A 221 -10.51 23.94 -14.43
N PHE A 222 -9.37 23.26 -14.57
CA PHE A 222 -8.27 23.39 -13.60
C PHE A 222 -7.75 24.83 -13.53
N PRO A 223 -7.41 25.33 -12.32
CA PRO A 223 -6.97 26.71 -12.13
C PRO A 223 -5.53 26.95 -12.63
N GLU A 224 -5.21 28.24 -12.83
CA GLU A 224 -3.82 28.70 -12.83
C GLU A 224 -3.40 28.94 -11.38
N MET A 225 -2.18 28.50 -11.04
CA MET A 225 -1.64 28.56 -9.66
C MET A 225 -0.15 28.94 -9.69
N PRO A 226 0.18 30.23 -9.96
CA PRO A 226 1.57 30.68 -9.98
C PRO A 226 2.26 30.45 -8.64
N GLY A 227 3.46 29.87 -8.65
CA GLY A 227 4.26 29.54 -7.47
C GLY A 227 4.01 28.16 -6.87
N LEU A 228 3.05 27.39 -7.41
CA LEU A 228 2.70 26.06 -6.90
C LEU A 228 3.88 25.08 -6.98
N LEU A 229 4.54 24.98 -8.15
CA LEU A 229 5.58 23.97 -8.35
C LEU A 229 6.81 24.23 -7.46
N GLY A 230 7.15 25.51 -7.27
CA GLY A 230 8.19 25.89 -6.30
C GLY A 230 7.80 25.55 -4.86
N ALA A 231 6.57 25.81 -4.47
CA ALA A 231 6.08 25.48 -3.13
C ALA A 231 5.98 23.96 -2.90
N ALA A 232 5.55 23.21 -3.91
CA ALA A 232 5.39 21.76 -3.82
C ALA A 232 6.72 21.00 -3.77
N ALA A 233 7.66 21.31 -4.69
CA ALA A 233 8.86 20.53 -4.88
C ALA A 233 10.13 21.13 -4.25
N LEU A 234 10.22 22.46 -4.10
CA LEU A 234 11.45 23.12 -3.64
C LEU A 234 11.40 23.59 -2.18
N THR A 235 10.26 23.36 -1.49
CA THR A 235 10.09 23.79 -0.09
C THR A 235 10.19 22.59 0.85
N PRO A 236 10.84 22.74 2.02
CA PRO A 236 10.92 21.67 2.99
C PRO A 236 9.54 21.17 3.45
N VAL A 237 9.38 19.86 3.49
CA VAL A 237 8.25 19.14 4.08
C VAL A 237 8.70 18.54 5.40
N THR A 238 7.91 18.78 6.46
CA THR A 238 8.21 18.26 7.80
C THR A 238 7.13 17.31 8.26
N SER A 239 7.51 16.08 8.57
CA SER A 239 6.63 15.04 9.11
C SER A 239 6.83 14.84 10.60
N PRO A 240 5.74 14.68 11.39
CA PRO A 240 5.84 14.26 12.78
C PRO A 240 6.27 12.79 12.92
N GLY A 241 6.24 12.00 11.84
CA GLY A 241 6.37 10.56 11.85
C GLY A 241 5.16 9.86 12.50
N LEU A 242 5.00 8.59 12.24
CA LEU A 242 4.03 7.75 12.93
C LEU A 242 4.42 7.61 14.42
N ARG A 243 3.44 7.45 15.30
CA ARG A 243 3.64 7.14 16.73
C ARG A 243 3.49 5.67 17.03
N THR A 244 2.83 4.93 16.14
CA THR A 244 2.59 3.49 16.23
C THR A 244 3.67 2.74 15.44
N PRO A 245 4.16 1.59 15.91
CA PRO A 245 5.04 0.72 15.14
C PRO A 245 4.48 0.44 13.75
N TRP A 246 5.33 0.49 12.71
CA TRP A 246 4.90 0.24 11.37
C TRP A 246 5.72 -0.84 10.67
N TYR A 247 5.10 -1.50 9.70
CA TYR A 247 5.60 -2.66 8.96
C TYR A 247 5.42 -2.45 7.46
N SER A 248 6.40 -2.88 6.67
CA SER A 248 6.48 -2.61 5.24
C SER A 248 6.23 -3.85 4.40
N VAL A 249 5.41 -3.73 3.36
CA VAL A 249 5.18 -4.75 2.33
C VAL A 249 5.65 -4.20 0.98
N PHE A 250 6.18 -5.05 0.10
CA PHE A 250 6.53 -4.69 -1.27
C PHE A 250 5.30 -4.59 -2.18
N GLY A 251 5.32 -3.62 -3.11
CA GLY A 251 4.45 -3.59 -4.27
C GLY A 251 5.24 -3.67 -5.58
N ASN A 252 4.53 -3.75 -6.73
CA ASN A 252 5.18 -3.84 -8.02
C ASN A 252 5.95 -2.57 -8.39
N HIS A 253 5.54 -1.38 -7.93
CA HIS A 253 6.29 -0.13 -8.10
C HIS A 253 7.56 -0.06 -7.21
N ASP A 254 7.62 -0.80 -6.12
CA ASP A 254 8.84 -0.94 -5.31
C ASP A 254 9.83 -1.94 -5.92
N ASP A 255 9.40 -2.73 -6.91
CA ASP A 255 10.20 -3.79 -7.55
C ASP A 255 10.57 -3.50 -9.00
N SER A 256 9.60 -3.11 -9.82
CA SER A 256 9.73 -2.94 -11.26
C SER A 256 9.76 -1.46 -11.67
N ILE A 257 10.41 -1.14 -12.78
CA ILE A 257 10.42 0.21 -13.35
C ILE A 257 8.98 0.56 -13.74
N GLN A 258 8.45 1.67 -13.22
CA GLN A 258 7.05 2.10 -13.39
C GLN A 258 6.03 0.98 -13.08
N GLY A 259 6.35 0.14 -12.09
CA GLY A 259 5.51 -0.98 -11.69
C GLY A 259 5.28 -2.08 -12.74
N THR A 260 5.93 -2.00 -13.89
CA THR A 260 5.62 -2.88 -15.03
C THR A 260 6.86 -3.48 -15.69
N ILE A 261 7.91 -2.69 -15.90
CA ILE A 261 9.07 -3.07 -16.67
C ILE A 261 10.08 -3.78 -15.75
N PRO A 262 10.57 -4.98 -16.11
CA PRO A 262 11.56 -5.68 -15.30
C PRO A 262 12.79 -4.81 -15.03
N SER A 263 13.35 -4.93 -13.84
CA SER A 263 14.64 -4.35 -13.48
C SER A 263 15.79 -5.04 -14.22
N GLY A 264 16.97 -4.42 -14.24
CA GLY A 264 18.17 -5.00 -14.87
C GLY A 264 18.33 -4.66 -16.36
N ILE A 265 17.47 -3.81 -16.93
CA ILE A 265 17.66 -3.28 -18.29
C ILE A 265 18.57 -2.04 -18.19
N GLY A 266 19.89 -2.26 -18.18
CA GLY A 266 20.89 -1.23 -17.88
C GLY A 266 20.73 0.10 -18.61
N PRO A 267 20.40 0.17 -19.94
CA PRO A 267 20.14 1.44 -20.60
C PRO A 267 18.97 2.24 -20.01
N LEU A 268 17.91 1.57 -19.55
CA LEU A 268 16.77 2.24 -18.88
C LEU A 268 17.18 2.74 -17.49
N GLU A 269 17.88 1.93 -16.72
CA GLU A 269 18.35 2.31 -15.39
C GLU A 269 19.30 3.51 -15.45
N ALA A 270 20.13 3.62 -16.49
CA ALA A 270 21.01 4.77 -16.69
C ALA A 270 20.25 6.07 -17.00
N MET A 271 19.03 6.01 -17.51
CA MET A 271 18.20 7.19 -17.79
C MET A 271 17.76 7.91 -16.53
N TYR A 272 17.53 7.20 -15.44
CA TYR A 272 17.06 7.77 -14.17
C TYR A 272 17.92 8.94 -13.69
N SER A 273 19.23 8.73 -13.59
CA SER A 273 20.18 9.73 -13.10
C SER A 273 20.69 10.68 -14.18
N GLY A 274 20.24 10.49 -15.42
CA GLY A 274 20.71 11.21 -16.61
C GLY A 274 20.18 12.63 -16.72
N SER A 275 20.51 13.24 -17.86
CA SER A 275 20.11 14.62 -18.18
C SER A 275 19.06 14.72 -19.29
N ILE A 276 18.52 13.60 -19.76
CA ILE A 276 17.59 13.56 -20.89
C ILE A 276 16.21 13.10 -20.41
N LYS A 277 15.21 13.98 -20.52
CA LYS A 277 13.81 13.65 -20.25
C LYS A 277 12.99 13.76 -21.54
N ILE A 278 12.32 12.67 -21.90
CA ILE A 278 11.32 12.66 -22.96
C ILE A 278 10.02 13.20 -22.37
N GLU A 279 9.46 14.28 -22.94
CA GLU A 279 8.26 14.91 -22.36
C GLU A 279 7.01 14.70 -23.22
N ALA A 280 7.13 14.85 -24.54
CA ALA A 280 5.97 14.82 -25.43
C ALA A 280 6.35 14.23 -26.80
N PRO A 281 6.62 12.92 -26.89
CA PRO A 281 6.77 12.26 -28.17
C PRO A 281 5.44 12.32 -28.94
N ASP A 282 5.47 12.10 -30.25
CA ASP A 282 4.23 12.01 -31.01
C ASP A 282 3.40 10.79 -30.56
N SER A 283 2.11 10.79 -30.92
CA SER A 283 1.17 9.77 -30.43
C SER A 283 1.46 8.35 -30.94
N GLU A 284 2.18 8.17 -32.02
CA GLU A 284 2.62 6.87 -32.53
C GLU A 284 3.80 6.34 -31.69
N GLN A 285 4.77 7.21 -31.43
CA GLN A 285 5.92 6.91 -30.56
C GLN A 285 5.47 6.61 -29.13
N ALA A 286 4.55 7.40 -28.57
CA ALA A 286 3.98 7.14 -27.25
C ALA A 286 3.28 5.77 -27.17
N ARG A 287 2.49 5.40 -28.21
CA ARG A 287 1.89 4.07 -28.27
C ARG A 287 2.91 2.94 -28.39
N ALA A 288 3.95 3.13 -29.20
CA ALA A 288 5.02 2.14 -29.35
C ALA A 288 5.73 1.89 -28.01
N ILE A 289 6.03 2.95 -27.25
CA ILE A 289 6.64 2.86 -25.93
C ILE A 289 5.70 2.15 -24.94
N GLY A 290 4.45 2.57 -24.84
CA GLY A 290 3.45 1.94 -23.94
C GLY A 290 3.21 0.47 -24.27
N SER A 291 3.15 0.12 -25.56
CA SER A 291 3.01 -1.28 -25.98
C SER A 291 4.25 -2.11 -25.63
N ALA A 292 5.45 -1.58 -25.84
CA ALA A 292 6.69 -2.28 -25.50
C ALA A 292 6.83 -2.46 -23.98
N ALA A 293 6.50 -1.46 -23.19
CA ALA A 293 6.51 -1.56 -21.73
C ALA A 293 5.67 -2.75 -21.22
N SER A 294 4.53 -3.01 -21.87
CA SER A 294 3.58 -4.06 -21.44
C SER A 294 3.81 -5.42 -22.09
N SER A 295 4.55 -5.52 -23.20
CA SER A 295 4.63 -6.78 -23.97
C SER A 295 6.03 -7.20 -24.40
N ASP A 296 6.96 -6.27 -24.57
CA ASP A 296 8.36 -6.52 -24.96
C ASP A 296 9.29 -5.45 -24.37
N PRO A 297 9.49 -5.43 -23.03
CA PRO A 297 10.32 -4.45 -22.37
C PRO A 297 11.77 -4.39 -22.88
N ALA A 298 12.28 -5.49 -23.44
CA ALA A 298 13.63 -5.55 -23.99
C ALA A 298 13.82 -4.65 -25.24
N ALA A 299 12.74 -4.34 -25.95
CA ALA A 299 12.76 -3.44 -27.11
C ALA A 299 12.79 -1.95 -26.72
N LEU A 300 12.41 -1.59 -25.48
CA LEU A 300 12.29 -0.20 -25.03
C LEU A 300 13.53 0.66 -25.28
N PRO A 301 14.77 0.24 -24.98
CA PRO A 301 15.95 1.07 -25.24
C PRO A 301 16.06 1.51 -26.71
N SER A 302 15.75 0.61 -27.63
CA SER A 302 15.80 0.90 -29.07
C SER A 302 14.67 1.84 -29.51
N ILE A 303 13.47 1.66 -28.95
CA ILE A 303 12.30 2.49 -29.23
C ILE A 303 12.52 3.92 -28.70
N LEU A 304 13.01 4.05 -27.47
CA LEU A 304 13.32 5.35 -26.86
C LEU A 304 14.42 6.10 -27.62
N ALA A 305 15.47 5.38 -28.08
CA ALA A 305 16.52 5.96 -28.88
C ALA A 305 16.03 6.44 -30.26
N ALA A 306 14.92 5.93 -30.77
CA ALA A 306 14.32 6.33 -32.04
C ALA A 306 13.32 7.50 -31.91
N VAL A 307 13.06 8.01 -30.69
CA VAL A 307 12.20 9.19 -30.50
C VAL A 307 12.80 10.40 -31.17
N THR A 308 12.02 11.05 -32.03
CA THR A 308 12.48 12.19 -32.87
C THR A 308 12.16 13.55 -32.25
N THR A 309 11.23 13.60 -31.31
CA THR A 309 10.90 14.82 -30.56
C THR A 309 12.10 15.24 -29.72
N PRO A 310 12.57 16.49 -29.81
CA PRO A 310 13.69 16.95 -28.99
C PRO A 310 13.39 16.74 -27.48
N PRO A 311 14.27 16.05 -26.75
CA PRO A 311 14.10 15.88 -25.34
C PRO A 311 14.38 17.16 -24.57
N ARG A 312 13.82 17.28 -23.38
CA ARG A 312 14.25 18.30 -22.43
C ARG A 312 15.56 17.91 -21.80
N ILE A 313 16.43 18.89 -21.62
CA ILE A 313 17.65 18.73 -20.83
C ILE A 313 17.33 19.11 -19.39
N VAL A 314 17.54 18.18 -18.49
CA VAL A 314 17.33 18.32 -17.04
C VAL A 314 18.65 18.16 -16.29
N THR A 315 18.70 18.60 -15.05
CA THR A 315 19.88 18.45 -14.21
C THR A 315 20.04 16.99 -13.77
N PRO A 316 21.19 16.34 -14.00
CA PRO A 316 21.45 14.98 -13.53
C PRO A 316 21.43 14.90 -12.01
N ASP A 317 20.90 13.80 -11.48
CA ASP A 317 20.89 13.54 -10.03
C ASP A 317 21.08 12.05 -9.73
N GLY A 318 22.12 11.72 -8.97
CA GLY A 318 22.42 10.34 -8.58
C GLY A 318 21.39 9.73 -7.60
N ASN A 319 20.61 10.56 -6.88
CA ASN A 319 19.58 10.09 -5.97
C ASN A 319 18.34 9.51 -6.69
N ARG A 320 18.21 9.77 -7.98
CA ARG A 320 17.21 9.14 -8.86
C ARG A 320 17.56 7.70 -9.24
N ALA A 321 18.78 7.21 -8.92
CA ALA A 321 19.13 5.83 -9.23
C ALA A 321 18.09 4.87 -8.65
N PRO A 322 17.64 3.86 -9.44
CA PRO A 322 16.66 2.89 -8.95
C PRO A 322 17.30 1.97 -7.91
N PHE A 323 16.59 1.70 -6.85
CA PHE A 323 17.03 0.72 -5.85
C PHE A 323 16.65 -0.71 -6.27
N THR A 324 17.40 -1.67 -5.76
CA THR A 324 17.05 -3.10 -5.81
C THR A 324 16.21 -3.48 -4.58
N PRO A 325 15.44 -4.59 -4.60
CA PRO A 325 14.74 -5.08 -3.42
C PRO A 325 15.63 -5.24 -2.19
N ARG A 326 16.89 -5.67 -2.38
CA ARG A 326 17.86 -5.76 -1.28
C ARG A 326 18.23 -4.40 -0.70
N GLN A 327 18.35 -3.38 -1.56
CA GLN A 327 18.63 -2.00 -1.12
C GLN A 327 17.42 -1.37 -0.42
N TYR A 328 16.20 -1.67 -0.88
CA TYR A 328 14.98 -1.28 -0.17
C TYR A 328 14.96 -1.84 1.25
N ILE A 329 15.16 -3.16 1.40
CA ILE A 329 15.23 -3.81 2.70
C ILE A 329 16.38 -3.24 3.55
N ALA A 330 17.57 -3.05 2.96
CA ALA A 330 18.72 -2.49 3.66
C ALA A 330 18.44 -1.06 4.19
N ALA A 331 17.70 -0.24 3.44
CA ALA A 331 17.29 1.08 3.90
C ALA A 331 16.34 1.02 5.11
N HIS A 332 15.43 0.04 5.16
CA HIS A 332 14.57 -0.19 6.32
C HIS A 332 15.35 -0.73 7.53
N LEU A 333 16.39 -1.54 7.29
CA LEU A 333 17.25 -2.08 8.34
C LEU A 333 18.27 -1.05 8.89
N ASP A 334 18.41 0.10 8.24
CA ASP A 334 19.29 1.17 8.74
C ASP A 334 18.72 1.74 10.05
N PRO A 335 19.49 1.71 11.16
CA PRO A 335 19.00 2.22 12.45
C PRO A 335 18.58 3.69 12.43
N ARG A 336 19.06 4.48 11.46
CA ARG A 336 18.64 5.88 11.26
C ARG A 336 17.19 6.00 10.83
N ASN A 337 16.64 4.95 10.25
CA ASN A 337 15.27 4.86 9.75
C ASN A 337 14.35 4.00 10.65
N ALA A 338 14.74 3.71 11.88
CA ALA A 338 13.97 2.82 12.76
C ALA A 338 12.59 3.38 13.15
N GLY A 339 12.47 4.69 13.35
CA GLY A 339 11.19 5.30 13.77
C GLY A 339 10.57 4.63 15.01
N PRO A 340 9.23 4.61 15.12
CA PRO A 340 8.54 3.81 16.12
C PRO A 340 8.44 2.35 15.65
N GLY A 341 8.94 1.41 16.41
CA GLY A 341 8.83 -0.02 16.13
C GLY A 341 10.16 -0.73 15.95
N PRO A 342 10.13 -1.94 15.43
CA PRO A 342 11.36 -2.70 15.26
C PRO A 342 12.23 -2.08 14.16
N VAL A 343 13.55 -2.10 14.33
CA VAL A 343 14.49 -1.84 13.24
C VAL A 343 14.18 -2.82 12.11
N GLY A 344 14.08 -2.31 10.88
CA GLY A 344 13.74 -3.10 9.71
C GLY A 344 12.26 -3.16 9.37
N HIS A 345 11.38 -2.59 10.21
CA HIS A 345 9.94 -2.51 9.93
C HIS A 345 9.33 -3.87 9.50
N GLY A 346 9.75 -4.94 10.17
CA GLY A 346 9.34 -6.31 9.94
C GLY A 346 10.36 -7.19 9.20
N PHE A 347 11.21 -6.60 8.37
CA PHE A 347 12.26 -7.36 7.69
C PHE A 347 13.26 -7.96 8.69
N ALA A 348 13.64 -9.21 8.45
CA ALA A 348 14.65 -9.88 9.26
C ALA A 348 16.02 -9.22 9.12
N PRO A 349 16.89 -9.27 10.14
CA PRO A 349 18.20 -8.61 10.10
C PRO A 349 19.10 -9.03 8.94
N ASP A 350 18.96 -10.25 8.44
CA ASP A 350 19.69 -10.82 7.30
C ASP A 350 18.95 -10.66 5.96
N ALA A 351 17.76 -10.07 5.96
CA ALA A 351 16.94 -9.91 4.76
C ALA A 351 17.59 -9.03 3.69
N GLY A 352 18.40 -8.05 4.08
CA GLY A 352 19.20 -7.25 3.16
C GLY A 352 20.23 -8.09 2.37
N GLU A 353 20.72 -9.20 2.94
CA GLU A 353 21.65 -10.14 2.28
C GLU A 353 20.89 -11.21 1.50
N THR A 354 19.84 -11.78 2.08
CA THR A 354 19.07 -12.87 1.49
C THR A 354 18.10 -12.40 0.41
N GLY A 355 17.63 -11.17 0.47
CA GLY A 355 16.58 -10.62 -0.41
C GLY A 355 15.18 -11.12 -0.07
N ILE A 356 14.98 -11.71 1.13
CA ILE A 356 13.69 -12.25 1.54
C ILE A 356 12.81 -11.11 2.05
N GLY A 357 11.76 -10.79 1.28
CA GLY A 357 10.83 -9.68 1.54
C GLY A 357 9.58 -10.07 2.35
N PHE A 358 9.44 -11.34 2.76
CA PHE A 358 8.28 -11.81 3.53
C PHE A 358 8.67 -12.19 4.96
N TYR A 359 7.74 -11.99 5.90
CA TYR A 359 7.96 -12.20 7.32
C TYR A 359 6.63 -12.32 8.09
N SER A 360 6.70 -12.71 9.36
CA SER A 360 5.59 -12.64 10.29
C SER A 360 5.94 -11.78 11.50
N PHE A 361 4.93 -11.15 12.10
CA PHE A 361 5.11 -10.28 13.25
C PHE A 361 3.90 -10.38 14.20
N GLU A 362 4.13 -10.21 15.48
CA GLU A 362 3.05 -10.11 16.45
C GLU A 362 2.40 -8.73 16.35
N ILE A 363 1.11 -8.68 16.01
CA ILE A 363 0.31 -7.46 16.04
C ILE A 363 -0.09 -7.16 17.49
N ALA A 364 -0.68 -8.16 18.13
CA ALA A 364 -1.09 -8.13 19.53
C ALA A 364 -1.02 -9.56 20.08
N PRO A 365 -1.05 -9.77 21.42
CA PRO A 365 -1.04 -11.10 21.96
C PRO A 365 -2.11 -12.00 21.32
N GLY A 366 -1.67 -13.05 20.55
CA GLY A 366 -2.49 -14.01 19.83
C GLY A 366 -3.10 -13.55 18.52
N VAL A 367 -2.67 -12.42 18.03
CA VAL A 367 -2.95 -11.94 16.66
C VAL A 367 -1.63 -11.71 15.95
N VAL A 368 -1.41 -12.41 14.86
CA VAL A 368 -0.17 -12.38 14.07
C VAL A 368 -0.44 -11.87 12.66
N GLY A 369 0.41 -10.96 12.21
CA GLY A 369 0.50 -10.52 10.84
C GLY A 369 1.44 -11.40 10.03
N ILE A 370 1.05 -11.76 8.82
CA ILE A 370 1.90 -12.40 7.82
C ILE A 370 2.05 -11.42 6.66
N SER A 371 3.25 -10.86 6.49
CA SER A 371 3.60 -10.01 5.35
C SER A 371 4.11 -10.89 4.22
N MET A 372 3.53 -10.70 3.02
CA MET A 372 3.88 -11.47 1.82
C MET A 372 4.54 -10.55 0.79
N ASP A 373 5.64 -11.01 0.20
CA ASP A 373 6.19 -10.43 -1.03
C ASP A 373 5.46 -11.08 -2.21
N SER A 374 4.49 -10.38 -2.75
CA SER A 374 3.69 -10.85 -3.89
C SER A 374 4.21 -10.39 -5.24
N THR A 375 5.38 -9.76 -5.30
CA THR A 375 5.99 -9.30 -6.55
C THR A 375 6.62 -10.45 -7.35
N ASN A 376 6.82 -10.23 -8.64
CA ASN A 376 7.55 -11.13 -9.51
C ASN A 376 8.65 -10.37 -10.25
N ARG A 377 9.90 -10.78 -10.09
CA ARG A 377 11.07 -10.11 -10.72
C ARG A 377 11.06 -10.19 -12.25
N ALA A 378 10.16 -10.98 -12.84
CA ALA A 378 9.90 -10.95 -14.28
C ALA A 378 9.23 -9.64 -14.74
N GLY A 379 8.84 -8.78 -13.81
CA GLY A 379 8.12 -7.53 -14.09
C GLY A 379 6.63 -7.76 -14.32
N PHE A 380 6.00 -6.82 -15.01
CA PHE A 380 4.55 -6.71 -15.22
C PHE A 380 3.79 -6.33 -13.93
N VAL A 381 2.51 -5.99 -14.11
CA VAL A 381 1.71 -5.43 -13.02
C VAL A 381 1.20 -6.47 -12.05
N ASP A 382 0.95 -7.70 -12.52
CA ASP A 382 0.38 -8.77 -11.71
C ASP A 382 1.46 -9.47 -10.86
N GLY A 383 1.04 -10.00 -9.72
CA GLY A 383 1.90 -10.68 -8.77
C GLY A 383 1.79 -12.20 -8.78
N SER A 384 2.54 -12.84 -7.92
CA SER A 384 2.45 -14.28 -7.58
C SER A 384 3.36 -14.59 -6.39
N LEU A 385 3.28 -15.81 -5.85
CA LEU A 385 4.14 -16.25 -4.76
C LEU A 385 5.13 -17.32 -5.25
N GLY A 386 6.39 -17.25 -4.79
CA GLY A 386 7.36 -18.33 -4.97
C GLY A 386 7.04 -19.52 -4.06
N GLU A 387 7.44 -20.73 -4.48
CA GLU A 387 7.21 -21.98 -3.74
C GLU A 387 7.77 -21.94 -2.31
N ALA A 388 8.93 -21.32 -2.12
CA ALA A 388 9.55 -21.20 -0.80
C ALA A 388 8.67 -20.39 0.16
N GLN A 389 8.13 -19.25 -0.30
CA GLN A 389 7.23 -18.41 0.47
C GLN A 389 5.88 -19.10 0.70
N PHE A 390 5.32 -19.74 -0.33
CA PHE A 390 4.03 -20.44 -0.23
C PHE A 390 4.07 -21.53 0.83
N ARG A 391 5.14 -22.34 0.86
CA ARG A 391 5.36 -23.35 1.91
C ARG A 391 5.60 -22.75 3.28
N TRP A 392 6.31 -21.63 3.35
CA TRP A 392 6.53 -20.93 4.61
C TRP A 392 5.23 -20.40 5.19
N ILE A 393 4.31 -19.86 4.36
CA ILE A 393 2.97 -19.45 4.79
C ILE A 393 2.23 -20.65 5.39
N GLU A 394 2.18 -21.79 4.67
CA GLU A 394 1.54 -23.01 5.17
C GLU A 394 2.10 -23.44 6.53
N GLN A 395 3.42 -23.49 6.66
CA GLN A 395 4.09 -23.88 7.91
C GLN A 395 3.78 -22.91 9.06
N THR A 396 3.74 -21.61 8.78
CA THR A 396 3.42 -20.56 9.76
C THR A 396 1.98 -20.71 10.24
N LEU A 397 1.03 -20.92 9.34
CA LEU A 397 -0.37 -21.16 9.66
C LEU A 397 -0.54 -22.45 10.47
N GLN A 398 0.10 -23.55 10.07
CA GLN A 398 0.10 -24.81 10.83
C GLN A 398 0.67 -24.62 12.24
N ALA A 399 1.74 -23.85 12.37
CA ALA A 399 2.38 -23.60 13.65
C ALA A 399 1.48 -22.81 14.63
N GLY A 400 0.52 -22.02 14.17
CA GLY A 400 -0.40 -21.23 14.99
C GLY A 400 -1.82 -21.79 15.08
N SER A 401 -2.10 -23.01 14.58
CA SER A 401 -3.45 -23.57 14.53
C SER A 401 -3.61 -24.80 15.42
N SER A 402 -4.64 -24.83 16.27
CA SER A 402 -5.03 -26.04 17.01
C SER A 402 -5.77 -27.03 16.12
N ARG A 403 -6.48 -26.53 15.10
CA ARG A 403 -7.26 -27.30 14.14
C ARG A 403 -7.09 -26.69 12.74
N PHE A 404 -6.81 -27.53 11.77
CA PHE A 404 -6.75 -27.15 10.36
C PHE A 404 -7.09 -28.36 9.47
N PHE A 405 -7.12 -28.17 8.16
CA PHE A 405 -7.33 -29.24 7.18
C PHE A 405 -6.04 -29.49 6.40
N ASP A 406 -5.69 -30.76 6.20
CA ASP A 406 -4.56 -31.12 5.33
C ASP A 406 -4.89 -30.85 3.85
N ALA A 407 -3.92 -31.03 2.96
CA ALA A 407 -4.13 -30.83 1.52
C ALA A 407 -5.19 -31.78 0.91
N GLY A 408 -5.54 -32.85 1.59
CA GLY A 408 -6.63 -33.78 1.22
C GLY A 408 -7.98 -33.41 1.85
N GLY A 409 -8.08 -32.28 2.55
CA GLY A 409 -9.30 -31.81 3.22
C GLY A 409 -9.63 -32.58 4.50
N ARG A 410 -8.72 -33.38 5.05
CA ARG A 410 -8.93 -34.12 6.30
C ARG A 410 -8.60 -33.22 7.51
N PRO A 411 -9.44 -33.23 8.57
CA PRO A 411 -9.17 -32.42 9.75
C PRO A 411 -7.93 -32.94 10.49
N VAL A 412 -7.06 -32.01 10.89
CA VAL A 412 -5.89 -32.23 11.72
C VAL A 412 -6.07 -31.44 13.01
N THR A 413 -5.81 -32.07 14.16
CA THR A 413 -5.89 -31.44 15.48
C THR A 413 -4.52 -31.51 16.17
N GLN A 414 -4.13 -30.42 16.82
CA GLN A 414 -2.89 -30.27 17.56
C GLN A 414 -3.16 -29.75 18.97
N SER A 415 -2.32 -30.17 19.93
CA SER A 415 -2.39 -29.67 21.31
C SER A 415 -1.71 -28.29 21.41
N ARG A 416 -2.36 -27.25 20.90
CA ARG A 416 -1.92 -25.85 21.00
C ARG A 416 -3.12 -24.92 21.01
N GLN A 417 -2.88 -23.67 21.34
CA GLN A 417 -3.90 -22.62 21.29
C GLN A 417 -3.87 -21.95 19.91
N ASP A 418 -5.02 -21.55 19.38
CA ASP A 418 -5.12 -20.85 18.11
C ASP A 418 -4.57 -19.43 18.21
N THR A 419 -3.77 -19.08 17.22
CA THR A 419 -3.38 -17.72 16.90
C THR A 419 -4.27 -17.25 15.76
N TYR A 420 -4.83 -16.05 15.84
CA TYR A 420 -5.54 -15.44 14.73
C TYR A 420 -4.54 -14.82 13.74
N PHE A 421 -4.82 -14.96 12.44
CA PHE A 421 -3.94 -14.44 11.39
C PHE A 421 -4.63 -13.37 10.55
N LEU A 422 -3.90 -12.27 10.33
CA LEU A 422 -4.15 -11.29 9.28
C LEU A 422 -3.00 -11.38 8.28
N LEU A 423 -3.32 -11.61 7.01
CA LEU A 423 -2.32 -11.64 5.94
C LEU A 423 -2.28 -10.29 5.24
N PHE A 424 -1.09 -9.85 4.84
CA PHE A 424 -0.86 -8.59 4.15
C PHE A 424 -0.04 -8.84 2.89
N SER A 425 -0.52 -8.35 1.75
CA SER A 425 0.22 -8.34 0.49
C SER A 425 -0.11 -7.05 -0.27
N HIS A 426 0.59 -6.82 -1.37
CA HIS A 426 0.20 -5.78 -2.28
C HIS A 426 -0.92 -6.26 -3.20
N HIS A 427 -0.68 -7.32 -3.96
CA HIS A 427 -1.64 -7.86 -4.92
C HIS A 427 -2.82 -8.55 -4.24
N THR A 428 -3.99 -8.45 -4.88
CA THR A 428 -5.23 -9.13 -4.48
C THR A 428 -5.24 -10.59 -4.95
N SER A 429 -6.24 -11.36 -4.52
CA SER A 429 -6.47 -12.72 -5.03
C SER A 429 -6.66 -12.77 -6.54
N GLY A 430 -7.23 -11.72 -7.13
CA GLY A 430 -7.51 -11.62 -8.56
C GLY A 430 -6.36 -11.06 -9.40
N THR A 431 -5.32 -10.50 -8.76
CA THR A 431 -4.14 -9.92 -9.44
C THR A 431 -2.84 -10.66 -9.13
N MET A 432 -2.92 -11.82 -8.48
CA MET A 432 -1.81 -12.76 -8.33
C MET A 432 -1.88 -13.86 -9.41
N ASP A 433 -1.58 -13.52 -10.65
CA ASP A 433 -1.70 -14.43 -11.79
C ASP A 433 -0.48 -14.40 -12.74
N ASN A 434 0.57 -13.66 -12.35
CA ASN A 434 1.84 -13.64 -13.05
C ASN A 434 2.68 -14.89 -12.74
N LEU A 435 2.45 -15.96 -13.49
CA LEU A 435 3.14 -17.24 -13.32
C LEU A 435 4.41 -17.35 -14.20
N ILE A 436 4.90 -16.25 -14.76
CA ILE A 436 6.18 -16.22 -15.47
C ILE A 436 7.27 -16.62 -14.49
N PRO A 437 8.21 -17.49 -14.90
CA PRO A 437 9.34 -17.85 -14.04
C PRO A 437 10.13 -16.63 -13.58
N ASP A 438 10.35 -16.54 -12.27
CA ASP A 438 11.15 -15.47 -11.69
C ASP A 438 12.61 -15.57 -12.19
N PRO A 439 13.17 -14.53 -12.83
CA PRO A 439 14.52 -14.59 -13.37
C PRO A 439 15.61 -14.78 -12.31
N GLU A 440 15.37 -14.42 -11.05
CA GLU A 440 16.29 -14.69 -9.94
C GLU A 440 16.22 -16.15 -9.48
N ASN A 441 15.04 -16.81 -9.66
CA ASN A 441 14.79 -18.19 -9.27
C ASN A 441 14.04 -18.98 -10.37
N PRO A 442 14.58 -19.15 -11.58
CA PRO A 442 13.85 -19.64 -12.75
C PRO A 442 13.37 -21.09 -12.63
N GLY A 443 13.87 -21.85 -11.68
CA GLY A 443 13.41 -23.22 -11.38
C GLY A 443 12.36 -23.30 -10.28
N GLU A 444 12.01 -22.20 -9.64
CA GLU A 444 11.01 -22.15 -8.60
C GLU A 444 9.60 -22.03 -9.20
N ARG A 445 8.67 -22.86 -8.69
CA ARG A 445 7.26 -22.74 -9.08
C ARG A 445 6.68 -21.43 -8.53
N ARG A 446 5.85 -20.77 -9.36
CA ARG A 446 5.03 -19.65 -8.94
C ARG A 446 3.61 -20.11 -8.64
N HIS A 447 2.98 -19.51 -7.63
CA HIS A 447 1.64 -19.80 -7.17
C HIS A 447 0.73 -18.59 -7.38
N SER A 448 -0.48 -18.87 -7.87
CA SER A 448 -1.51 -17.85 -8.09
C SER A 448 -2.27 -17.48 -6.81
N GLY A 449 -3.03 -16.39 -6.88
CA GLY A 449 -3.97 -16.01 -5.82
C GLY A 449 -5.02 -17.07 -5.56
N ALA A 450 -5.48 -17.79 -6.59
CA ALA A 450 -6.42 -18.89 -6.44
C ALA A 450 -5.83 -20.04 -5.60
N GLU A 451 -4.57 -20.40 -5.82
CA GLU A 451 -3.89 -21.42 -5.01
C GLU A 451 -3.69 -20.95 -3.56
N LEU A 452 -3.47 -19.64 -3.35
CA LEU A 452 -3.40 -19.08 -2.00
C LEU A 452 -4.78 -19.11 -1.32
N LEU A 453 -5.87 -18.80 -2.01
CA LEU A 453 -7.22 -18.94 -1.46
C LEU A 453 -7.49 -20.38 -1.00
N ASP A 454 -7.14 -21.38 -1.83
CA ASP A 454 -7.28 -22.80 -1.49
C ASP A 454 -6.47 -23.17 -0.24
N LEU A 455 -5.26 -22.62 -0.09
CA LEU A 455 -4.45 -22.81 1.10
C LEU A 455 -5.11 -22.19 2.33
N LEU A 456 -5.54 -20.93 2.24
CA LEU A 456 -6.08 -20.19 3.39
C LEU A 456 -7.37 -20.81 3.92
N HIS A 457 -8.24 -21.33 3.06
CA HIS A 457 -9.46 -22.05 3.46
C HIS A 457 -9.20 -23.28 4.34
N ARG A 458 -7.98 -23.78 4.38
CA ARG A 458 -7.61 -24.90 5.25
C ARG A 458 -7.41 -24.49 6.71
N PHE A 459 -7.35 -23.19 7.00
CA PHE A 459 -6.99 -22.66 8.32
C PHE A 459 -8.10 -21.74 8.88
N PRO A 460 -9.00 -22.29 9.72
CA PRO A 460 -10.13 -21.53 10.30
C PRO A 460 -9.74 -20.27 11.10
N ASN A 461 -8.50 -20.18 11.54
CA ASN A 461 -7.96 -19.04 12.30
C ASN A 461 -7.35 -17.94 11.41
N VAL A 462 -7.44 -18.04 10.10
CA VAL A 462 -7.23 -16.92 9.16
C VAL A 462 -8.50 -16.07 9.17
N LEU A 463 -8.36 -14.78 9.53
CA LEU A 463 -9.50 -13.86 9.63
C LEU A 463 -9.64 -12.99 8.39
N ALA A 464 -8.52 -12.47 7.89
CA ALA A 464 -8.51 -11.61 6.71
C ALA A 464 -7.21 -11.69 5.92
N TRP A 465 -7.36 -11.35 4.63
CA TRP A 465 -6.29 -11.02 3.73
C TRP A 465 -6.45 -9.55 3.29
N VAL A 466 -5.50 -8.68 3.67
CA VAL A 466 -5.54 -7.23 3.50
C VAL A 466 -4.55 -6.84 2.40
N ASN A 467 -5.00 -6.08 1.41
CA ASN A 467 -4.20 -5.75 0.22
C ASN A 467 -4.55 -4.39 -0.39
N GLY A 468 -3.84 -4.03 -1.48
CA GLY A 468 -3.98 -2.80 -2.24
C GLY A 468 -4.02 -3.03 -3.74
N HIS A 469 -3.13 -2.36 -4.51
CA HIS A 469 -2.85 -2.56 -5.93
C HIS A 469 -3.94 -2.09 -6.89
N THR A 470 -5.20 -2.42 -6.64
CA THR A 470 -6.30 -2.03 -7.55
C THR A 470 -6.79 -0.61 -7.32
N HIS A 471 -6.28 0.07 -6.30
CA HIS A 471 -6.68 1.41 -5.84
C HIS A 471 -8.17 1.52 -5.49
N GLU A 472 -8.90 0.41 -5.37
CA GLU A 472 -10.34 0.35 -5.12
C GLU A 472 -10.63 -0.03 -3.67
N ASN A 473 -11.60 0.63 -3.03
CA ASN A 473 -12.19 0.08 -1.82
C ASN A 473 -13.07 -1.10 -2.20
N LYS A 474 -12.68 -2.29 -1.77
CA LYS A 474 -13.43 -3.51 -2.05
C LYS A 474 -13.25 -4.55 -0.94
N ILE A 475 -14.34 -5.08 -0.45
CA ILE A 475 -14.34 -6.12 0.58
C ILE A 475 -15.05 -7.36 0.04
N THR A 476 -14.33 -8.45 -0.10
CA THR A 476 -14.81 -9.69 -0.69
C THR A 476 -14.90 -10.79 0.36
N PRO A 477 -16.08 -11.43 0.57
CA PRO A 477 -16.17 -12.62 1.37
C PRO A 477 -15.63 -13.82 0.60
N HIS A 478 -14.79 -14.63 1.22
CA HIS A 478 -14.35 -15.92 0.71
C HIS A 478 -14.97 -17.05 1.56
N PRO A 479 -16.17 -17.56 1.18
CA PRO A 479 -16.82 -18.65 1.90
C PRO A 479 -16.05 -19.95 1.67
N GLY A 480 -15.73 -20.67 2.75
CA GLY A 480 -15.12 -21.99 2.67
C GLY A 480 -16.14 -23.12 2.59
N ALA A 481 -15.68 -24.37 2.61
CA ALA A 481 -16.55 -25.57 2.62
C ALA A 481 -17.45 -25.62 3.87
N THR A 482 -17.02 -25.00 4.94
CA THR A 482 -17.82 -24.75 6.15
C THR A 482 -17.72 -23.29 6.53
N ALA A 483 -18.68 -22.76 7.28
CA ALA A 483 -18.65 -21.36 7.73
C ALA A 483 -17.38 -21.00 8.51
N ALA A 484 -16.79 -21.93 9.26
CA ALA A 484 -15.55 -21.72 9.99
C ALA A 484 -14.29 -21.60 9.09
N GLN A 485 -14.38 -21.96 7.81
CA GLN A 485 -13.28 -21.87 6.84
C GLN A 485 -13.36 -20.60 5.99
N GLY A 486 -14.34 -19.74 6.22
CA GLY A 486 -14.47 -18.48 5.52
C GLY A 486 -13.58 -17.39 6.13
N PHE A 487 -13.10 -16.48 5.28
CA PHE A 487 -12.34 -15.28 5.68
C PHE A 487 -12.67 -14.11 4.74
N TRP A 488 -12.24 -12.92 5.13
CA TRP A 488 -12.49 -11.70 4.35
C TRP A 488 -11.23 -11.27 3.60
N GLU A 489 -11.38 -10.85 2.36
CA GLU A 489 -10.37 -10.09 1.63
C GLU A 489 -10.74 -8.61 1.68
N ILE A 490 -9.80 -7.77 2.11
CA ILE A 490 -10.00 -6.34 2.34
C ILE A 490 -9.02 -5.58 1.47
N ASN A 491 -9.50 -5.02 0.36
CA ASN A 491 -8.76 -4.11 -0.48
C ASN A 491 -9.12 -2.67 -0.12
N THR A 492 -8.12 -1.79 -0.06
CA THR A 492 -8.31 -0.38 0.27
C THR A 492 -7.84 0.49 -0.89
N ALA A 493 -8.58 1.58 -1.14
CA ALA A 493 -8.23 2.57 -2.12
C ALA A 493 -6.87 3.21 -1.80
N SER A 494 -6.15 3.58 -2.87
CA SER A 494 -4.80 4.12 -2.79
C SER A 494 -4.71 5.48 -2.10
N HIS A 495 -3.50 5.83 -1.66
CA HIS A 495 -3.20 7.21 -1.27
C HIS A 495 -3.02 8.12 -2.48
N ILE A 496 -2.56 7.60 -3.63
CA ILE A 496 -2.29 8.43 -4.81
C ILE A 496 -3.55 8.86 -5.54
N ASP A 497 -4.54 7.99 -5.71
CA ASP A 497 -5.76 8.31 -6.44
C ASP A 497 -6.93 8.61 -5.50
N PHE A 498 -7.88 9.48 -5.91
CA PHE A 498 -9.08 9.70 -5.13
C PHE A 498 -9.86 8.39 -4.98
N PRO A 499 -10.30 8.01 -3.76
CA PRO A 499 -10.57 8.86 -2.60
C PRO A 499 -9.43 9.04 -1.58
N GLN A 500 -8.25 8.51 -1.79
CA GLN A 500 -7.08 8.74 -0.93
C GLN A 500 -7.30 8.27 0.52
N HIS A 501 -7.72 7.02 0.67
CA HIS A 501 -8.07 6.45 1.97
C HIS A 501 -6.92 5.69 2.63
N ALA A 502 -6.94 5.66 3.96
CA ALA A 502 -6.39 4.59 4.78
C ALA A 502 -7.55 3.83 5.45
N ARG A 503 -7.27 2.66 6.01
CA ARG A 503 -8.29 1.83 6.68
C ARG A 503 -7.82 1.41 8.07
N LEU A 504 -8.70 1.62 9.04
CA LEU A 504 -8.57 1.07 10.39
C LEU A 504 -9.25 -0.30 10.41
N ILE A 505 -8.64 -1.29 11.05
CA ILE A 505 -9.16 -2.66 11.18
C ILE A 505 -9.05 -3.05 12.64
N GLU A 506 -10.20 -3.18 13.33
CA GLU A 506 -10.27 -3.60 14.72
C GLU A 506 -10.77 -5.05 14.77
N VAL A 507 -9.99 -5.94 15.34
CA VAL A 507 -10.36 -7.34 15.55
C VAL A 507 -11.02 -7.49 16.91
N VAL A 508 -12.24 -8.00 16.96
CA VAL A 508 -12.98 -8.17 18.19
C VAL A 508 -13.56 -9.58 18.33
N ASP A 509 -13.56 -10.10 19.56
CA ASP A 509 -14.30 -11.30 19.95
C ASP A 509 -15.67 -10.86 20.48
N ASN A 510 -16.74 -11.31 19.86
CA ASN A 510 -18.12 -10.99 20.27
C ASN A 510 -18.59 -11.83 21.49
N THR A 511 -17.76 -12.76 21.96
CA THR A 511 -18.06 -13.67 23.10
C THR A 511 -19.35 -14.49 22.95
N ASP A 512 -19.75 -14.74 21.72
CA ASP A 512 -20.97 -15.49 21.37
C ASP A 512 -20.73 -16.59 20.32
N GLY A 513 -19.47 -16.91 20.07
CA GLY A 513 -19.04 -17.85 19.04
C GLY A 513 -18.77 -17.18 17.69
N THR A 514 -18.80 -15.85 17.64
CA THR A 514 -18.40 -15.06 16.45
C THR A 514 -17.27 -14.10 16.75
N LEU A 515 -16.56 -13.71 15.70
CA LEU A 515 -15.61 -12.61 15.67
C LEU A 515 -16.15 -11.53 14.73
N SER A 516 -15.72 -10.29 14.90
CA SER A 516 -15.95 -9.24 13.92
C SER A 516 -14.64 -8.51 13.58
N LEU A 517 -14.49 -8.14 12.31
CA LEU A 517 -13.54 -7.14 11.89
C LEU A 517 -14.33 -5.85 11.66
N LEU A 518 -14.04 -4.83 12.48
CA LEU A 518 -14.66 -3.51 12.34
C LEU A 518 -13.73 -2.67 11.48
N THR A 519 -14.12 -2.38 10.24
CA THR A 519 -13.30 -1.60 9.32
C THR A 519 -13.84 -0.19 9.20
N THR A 520 -12.95 0.80 9.29
CA THR A 520 -13.31 2.22 9.17
C THR A 520 -12.31 2.92 8.28
N LEU A 521 -12.80 3.64 7.27
CA LEU A 521 -11.96 4.46 6.41
C LEU A 521 -11.60 5.77 7.09
N VAL A 522 -10.43 6.30 6.75
CA VAL A 522 -9.97 7.63 7.17
C VAL A 522 -9.35 8.36 6.00
N GLU A 523 -9.57 9.68 5.96
CA GLU A 523 -8.96 10.62 5.04
C GLU A 523 -7.85 11.41 5.74
N SER A 524 -7.01 12.10 4.99
CA SER A 524 -5.95 12.96 5.54
C SER A 524 -6.50 14.07 6.45
N ASP A 525 -5.65 14.66 7.30
CA ASP A 525 -6.02 15.70 8.28
C ASP A 525 -6.14 17.10 7.67
N SER A 526 -5.91 17.23 6.36
CA SER A 526 -6.03 18.50 5.67
C SER A 526 -7.49 18.98 5.59
N PRO A 527 -7.75 20.30 5.58
CA PRO A 527 -9.06 20.84 5.35
C PRO A 527 -9.71 20.28 4.07
N TYR A 528 -11.03 20.11 4.08
CA TYR A 528 -11.74 19.70 2.87
C TYR A 528 -11.78 20.83 1.83
N GLU A 529 -11.93 22.08 2.29
CA GLU A 529 -12.02 23.25 1.44
C GLU A 529 -10.64 23.81 1.13
N VAL A 530 -10.30 23.87 -0.15
CA VAL A 530 -9.04 24.45 -0.62
C VAL A 530 -9.12 25.97 -0.62
N ARG A 531 -8.08 26.61 -0.11
CA ARG A 531 -7.84 28.06 -0.29
C ARG A 531 -6.78 28.23 -1.37
N HIS A 532 -7.19 28.55 -2.59
CA HIS A 532 -6.25 28.80 -3.67
C HIS A 532 -5.25 29.89 -3.29
N GLY A 533 -3.96 29.60 -3.44
CA GLY A 533 -2.85 30.47 -3.02
C GLY A 533 -2.34 30.22 -1.59
N ASP A 534 -2.96 29.32 -0.83
CA ASP A 534 -2.38 28.79 0.40
C ASP A 534 -1.41 27.65 0.09
N PHE A 535 -0.14 27.97 0.01
CA PHE A 535 0.95 27.02 -0.24
C PHE A 535 1.65 26.58 1.05
N SER A 536 1.00 26.69 2.19
CA SER A 536 1.42 25.99 3.40
C SER A 536 1.35 24.46 3.18
N GLN A 537 2.07 23.69 3.97
CA GLN A 537 2.05 22.22 3.88
C GLN A 537 0.62 21.66 4.01
N GLU A 538 -0.19 22.24 4.89
CA GLU A 538 -1.60 21.88 5.08
C GLU A 538 -2.47 22.28 3.88
N GLY A 539 -2.27 23.49 3.33
CA GLY A 539 -2.97 23.97 2.13
C GLY A 539 -2.63 23.11 0.90
N LEU A 540 -1.36 22.70 0.73
CA LEU A 540 -0.93 21.80 -0.34
C LEU A 540 -1.53 20.40 -0.19
N ALA A 541 -1.65 19.87 1.03
CA ALA A 541 -2.31 18.59 1.27
C ALA A 541 -3.83 18.65 1.00
N SER A 542 -4.48 19.78 1.29
CA SER A 542 -5.87 20.03 0.91
C SER A 542 -6.03 20.07 -0.62
N LEU A 543 -5.13 20.77 -1.30
CA LEU A 543 -5.09 20.86 -2.76
C LEU A 543 -4.83 19.48 -3.41
N TYR A 544 -3.97 18.66 -2.83
CA TYR A 544 -3.71 17.29 -3.27
C TYR A 544 -5.02 16.50 -3.43
N ARG A 545 -5.89 16.52 -2.42
CA ARG A 545 -7.18 15.84 -2.46
C ARG A 545 -8.11 16.44 -3.53
N GLU A 546 -8.19 17.76 -3.64
CA GLU A 546 -9.09 18.43 -4.59
C GLU A 546 -8.66 18.18 -6.05
N LEU A 547 -7.36 18.25 -6.35
CA LEU A 547 -6.83 17.95 -7.68
C LEU A 547 -7.05 16.48 -8.05
N SER A 548 -6.83 15.55 -7.11
CA SER A 548 -7.05 14.12 -7.32
C SER A 548 -8.52 13.82 -7.63
N PHE A 549 -9.45 14.44 -6.90
CA PHE A 549 -10.89 14.34 -7.18
C PHE A 549 -11.25 14.82 -8.59
N ASN A 550 -10.60 15.86 -9.08
CA ASN A 550 -10.89 16.48 -10.37
C ASN A 550 -10.06 15.91 -11.52
N ASP A 551 -9.18 14.94 -11.29
CA ASP A 551 -8.39 14.35 -12.35
C ASP A 551 -9.31 13.88 -13.49
N ILE A 552 -8.97 14.27 -14.73
CA ILE A 552 -9.75 13.91 -15.93
C ILE A 552 -9.77 12.41 -16.20
N HIS A 553 -8.87 11.65 -15.59
CA HIS A 553 -8.77 10.20 -15.66
C HIS A 553 -9.27 9.49 -14.40
N ALA A 554 -9.80 10.24 -13.40
CA ALA A 554 -10.32 9.65 -12.17
C ALA A 554 -11.39 8.59 -12.46
N ASP A 555 -11.24 7.40 -11.87
CA ASP A 555 -12.24 6.32 -11.98
C ASP A 555 -13.14 6.31 -10.73
N PRO A 556 -14.45 6.61 -10.87
CA PRO A 556 -15.39 6.57 -9.74
C PRO A 556 -15.49 5.20 -9.05
N LYS A 557 -15.07 4.12 -9.71
CA LYS A 557 -15.09 2.77 -9.13
C LYS A 557 -14.15 2.64 -7.93
N LEU A 558 -13.06 3.43 -7.91
CA LEU A 558 -12.06 3.38 -6.84
C LEU A 558 -12.67 3.69 -5.46
N LEU A 559 -13.77 4.46 -5.44
CA LEU A 559 -14.51 4.73 -4.21
C LEU A 559 -15.09 3.46 -3.58
N GLY A 560 -15.45 2.46 -4.36
CA GLY A 560 -16.20 1.30 -3.91
C GLY A 560 -17.67 1.60 -3.60
N GLY A 561 -18.40 0.57 -3.18
CA GLY A 561 -19.79 0.70 -2.73
C GLY A 561 -19.89 0.92 -1.21
N SER A 562 -21.09 1.25 -0.73
CA SER A 562 -21.32 1.45 0.73
C SER A 562 -20.95 0.23 1.57
N VAL A 563 -21.02 -0.97 1.00
CA VAL A 563 -20.63 -2.24 1.64
C VAL A 563 -19.11 -2.46 1.71
N ASP A 564 -18.33 -1.57 1.08
CA ASP A 564 -16.87 -1.60 1.04
C ASP A 564 -16.23 -0.48 1.89
N HIS A 565 -17.06 0.41 2.46
CA HIS A 565 -16.61 1.56 3.25
C HIS A 565 -16.40 1.18 4.72
N ASN A 566 -17.29 1.67 5.61
CA ASN A 566 -17.25 1.38 7.04
C ASN A 566 -18.09 0.13 7.32
N THR A 567 -17.46 -0.97 7.73
CA THR A 567 -18.17 -2.26 7.82
C THR A 567 -17.81 -3.05 9.07
N GLU A 568 -18.79 -3.79 9.57
CA GLU A 568 -18.58 -4.89 10.50
C GLU A 568 -18.66 -6.21 9.73
N LEU A 569 -17.55 -6.89 9.61
CA LEU A 569 -17.38 -8.14 8.89
C LEU A 569 -17.43 -9.30 9.88
N VAL A 570 -18.53 -10.07 9.89
CA VAL A 570 -18.75 -11.12 10.90
C VAL A 570 -18.17 -12.46 10.44
N LEU A 571 -17.52 -13.18 11.36
CA LEU A 571 -16.87 -14.47 11.15
C LEU A 571 -17.31 -15.46 12.25
N VAL A 572 -17.25 -16.77 11.95
CA VAL A 572 -17.32 -17.81 12.97
C VAL A 572 -16.02 -17.85 13.77
N SER A 573 -16.09 -17.87 15.09
CA SER A 573 -14.88 -18.04 15.91
C SER A 573 -14.34 -19.47 15.76
N PRO A 574 -13.04 -19.65 15.43
CA PRO A 574 -12.44 -20.99 15.35
C PRO A 574 -12.37 -21.73 16.69
N ARG A 575 -12.62 -21.02 17.79
CA ARG A 575 -12.57 -21.56 19.17
C ARG A 575 -13.90 -22.13 19.64
N THR A 576 -14.88 -22.28 18.77
CA THR A 576 -16.18 -22.88 19.09
C THR A 576 -16.22 -24.39 18.86
#